data_665ebe32595287e49f4bbd9209d9c457
#
_entry.id   665ebe32595287e49f4bbd9209d9c457
#
_cell.length_a   1.000
_cell.length_b   1.000
_cell.length_c   1.000
_cell.angle_alpha   90.00
_cell.angle_beta   90.00
_cell.angle_gamma   90.00
#
_symmetry.space_group_name_H-M   'P 1'
#
loop_
_entity.id
_entity.type
_entity.pdbx_description
1 polymer ?
#
loop_
_entity_poly.entity_id
_entity_poly.type
_entity_poly.pdbx_seq_one_letter_code
_entity_poly.pdbx_strand_id
1 'polypeptide(L)'
;MSYNPLAEQANAELSANGCNVLSMLSERGKAIFFPRKGILGQGAEAKGSEINATIGTALEDDGSPLVLDCVLKSLNLPKQAFLYAPSFGNPDLRKAWKEQIVRKNPSLAGKQFSNPVVTCALTHAISCAGYLFLDPGDEVIIPDLYWDNYELVFVNSCGAKIKTFNTFKDGGFDTEALKAALAESKSQKKVVLLNFPNNPTGYTATEKEAVEIAKILTDCAAAGNKVVALLDDAYFGLVYEEGVTKESLFVKLLEANENLLAVKLDGPTKEDYVWGFRVGFMTFGFKGATEAQLKALEDKAAGTVRGNISNGPSISQRILLAAYQSPEYLDQKAEKYATLKKRYDIIKDVLASHPEYKEAFEAMPCNSGYFMCIKPKGVDAEELRQKLIKDYSTGTIMLSGLIRIAFSAVPTEKLGKLFENIYNCILKMK
;
A
#
# COMPACT_ATOMS: atom_id res chain seq x y z
N MET A 1 -22.37 -15.34 -11.28
CA MET A 1 -20.92 -15.20 -11.02
C MET A 1 -20.51 -16.31 -10.07
N SER A 2 -19.40 -17.00 -10.32
CA SER A 2 -18.83 -17.93 -9.35
C SER A 2 -18.18 -17.13 -8.22
N TYR A 3 -18.40 -17.54 -6.98
CA TYR A 3 -17.71 -16.95 -5.82
C TYR A 3 -16.27 -17.48 -5.74
N ASN A 4 -15.45 -16.78 -4.94
CA ASN A 4 -14.13 -17.32 -4.58
C ASN A 4 -14.29 -18.67 -3.87
N PRO A 5 -13.41 -19.68 -4.13
CA PRO A 5 -13.53 -21.01 -3.52
C PRO A 5 -13.61 -20.99 -1.99
N LEU A 6 -12.96 -20.03 -1.31
CA LEU A 6 -13.05 -19.88 0.15
C LEU A 6 -14.42 -19.37 0.59
N ALA A 7 -15.05 -18.50 -0.21
CA ALA A 7 -16.42 -18.06 0.04
C ALA A 7 -17.41 -19.22 -0.20
N GLU A 8 -17.23 -20.00 -1.28
CA GLU A 8 -18.05 -21.17 -1.58
C GLU A 8 -17.98 -22.21 -0.46
N GLN A 9 -16.78 -22.47 0.06
CA GLN A 9 -16.60 -23.37 1.20
C GLN A 9 -17.37 -22.88 2.44
N ALA A 10 -17.25 -21.61 2.81
CA ALA A 10 -17.99 -21.01 3.92
C ALA A 10 -19.51 -21.07 3.70
N ASN A 11 -19.97 -20.81 2.46
CA ASN A 11 -21.37 -20.88 2.09
C ASN A 11 -21.93 -22.32 2.18
N ALA A 12 -21.14 -23.32 1.80
CA ALA A 12 -21.50 -24.72 1.93
C ALA A 12 -21.74 -25.09 3.41
N GLU A 13 -20.86 -24.71 4.31
CA GLU A 13 -21.04 -24.91 5.76
C GLU A 13 -22.32 -24.23 6.29
N LEU A 14 -22.61 -23.01 5.84
CA LEU A 14 -23.79 -22.24 6.24
C LEU A 14 -25.11 -22.76 5.66
N SER A 15 -25.06 -23.69 4.72
CA SER A 15 -26.25 -24.41 4.16
C SER A 15 -26.36 -25.85 4.61
N ALA A 16 -25.33 -26.37 5.31
CA ALA A 16 -25.32 -27.77 5.75
C ALA A 16 -26.35 -28.04 6.86
N ASN A 17 -26.81 -29.29 6.95
CA ASN A 17 -27.70 -29.80 8.02
C ASN A 17 -28.99 -28.98 8.21
N GLY A 18 -29.54 -28.39 7.12
CA GLY A 18 -30.76 -27.58 7.19
C GLY A 18 -30.59 -26.20 7.78
N CYS A 19 -29.34 -25.71 7.87
CA CYS A 19 -29.05 -24.33 8.33
C CYS A 19 -29.54 -23.31 7.31
N ASN A 20 -30.34 -22.34 7.74
CA ASN A 20 -30.90 -21.31 6.87
C ASN A 20 -30.10 -20.02 6.80
N VAL A 21 -28.95 -19.95 7.50
CA VAL A 21 -28.17 -18.70 7.63
C VAL A 21 -27.66 -18.19 6.29
N LEU A 22 -27.30 -19.10 5.37
CA LEU A 22 -26.85 -18.70 4.03
C LEU A 22 -27.93 -17.87 3.28
N SER A 23 -29.20 -18.22 3.42
CA SER A 23 -30.30 -17.47 2.79
C SER A 23 -30.53 -16.08 3.38
N MET A 24 -30.01 -15.83 4.57
CA MET A 24 -30.09 -14.54 5.26
C MET A 24 -28.95 -13.59 4.88
N LEU A 25 -27.89 -14.10 4.23
CA LEU A 25 -26.78 -13.25 3.78
C LEU A 25 -27.16 -12.50 2.50
N SER A 26 -26.70 -11.24 2.43
CA SER A 26 -26.70 -10.49 1.16
C SER A 26 -25.77 -11.16 0.14
N GLU A 27 -25.88 -10.81 -1.15
CA GLU A 27 -24.95 -11.31 -2.18
C GLU A 27 -23.49 -10.93 -1.85
N ARG A 28 -23.25 -9.74 -1.28
CA ARG A 28 -21.91 -9.34 -0.79
C ARG A 28 -21.47 -10.21 0.40
N GLY A 29 -22.38 -10.53 1.31
CA GLY A 29 -22.11 -11.42 2.45
C GLY A 29 -21.79 -12.86 2.02
N LYS A 30 -22.38 -13.35 0.90
CA LYS A 30 -22.05 -14.63 0.29
C LYS A 30 -20.71 -14.58 -0.46
N ALA A 31 -20.34 -13.45 -1.02
CA ALA A 31 -19.13 -13.28 -1.81
C ALA A 31 -17.87 -13.03 -0.98
N ILE A 32 -18.00 -12.45 0.22
CA ILE A 32 -16.84 -12.14 1.08
C ILE A 32 -16.21 -13.42 1.65
N PHE A 33 -14.89 -13.41 1.80
CA PHE A 33 -14.13 -14.50 2.38
C PHE A 33 -12.94 -13.97 3.20
N PHE A 34 -12.43 -14.78 4.10
CA PHE A 34 -11.17 -14.51 4.77
C PHE A 34 -10.02 -15.18 3.98
N PRO A 35 -9.01 -14.45 3.50
CA PRO A 35 -7.95 -14.97 2.62
C PRO A 35 -6.93 -15.84 3.40
N ARG A 36 -7.36 -17.02 3.86
CA ARG A 36 -6.52 -17.93 4.67
C ARG A 36 -5.25 -18.41 3.99
N LYS A 37 -5.23 -18.45 2.65
CA LYS A 37 -4.06 -18.81 1.84
C LYS A 37 -3.29 -17.61 1.31
N GLY A 38 -3.75 -16.38 1.59
CA GLY A 38 -3.06 -15.14 1.24
C GLY A 38 -1.92 -14.81 2.21
N ILE A 39 -1.45 -13.58 2.16
CA ILE A 39 -0.29 -13.08 2.95
C ILE A 39 -0.41 -13.45 4.44
N LEU A 40 -1.60 -13.32 5.04
CA LEU A 40 -1.79 -13.63 6.48
C LEU A 40 -1.63 -15.12 6.78
N GLY A 41 -2.17 -16.00 5.93
CA GLY A 41 -2.03 -17.45 6.07
C GLY A 41 -0.60 -17.90 5.90
N GLN A 42 0.06 -17.45 4.85
CA GLN A 42 1.46 -17.75 4.57
C GLN A 42 2.40 -17.22 5.67
N GLY A 43 2.11 -16.03 6.21
CA GLY A 43 2.83 -15.50 7.36
C GLY A 43 2.67 -16.36 8.62
N ALA A 44 1.48 -16.93 8.84
CA ALA A 44 1.25 -17.86 9.96
C ALA A 44 2.02 -19.18 9.79
N GLU A 45 2.12 -19.73 8.58
CA GLU A 45 2.91 -20.93 8.26
C GLU A 45 4.42 -20.72 8.51
N ALA A 46 4.91 -19.50 8.24
CA ALA A 46 6.31 -19.13 8.48
C ALA A 46 6.62 -18.76 9.95
N LYS A 47 5.63 -18.83 10.84
CA LYS A 47 5.84 -18.51 12.26
C LYS A 47 6.85 -19.47 12.88
N GLY A 48 7.89 -18.90 13.49
CA GLY A 48 8.98 -19.69 14.11
C GLY A 48 10.12 -20.00 13.15
N SER A 49 10.07 -19.59 11.88
CA SER A 49 11.23 -19.65 10.99
C SER A 49 12.38 -18.80 11.54
N GLU A 50 13.61 -19.27 11.38
CA GLU A 50 14.82 -18.56 11.82
C GLU A 50 14.99 -17.23 11.07
N ILE A 51 14.65 -17.22 9.79
CA ILE A 51 14.59 -16.03 8.94
C ILE A 51 13.15 -15.85 8.51
N ASN A 52 12.48 -14.81 9.00
CA ASN A 52 11.09 -14.53 8.64
C ASN A 52 10.98 -13.23 7.84
N ALA A 53 10.87 -13.35 6.53
CA ALA A 53 10.74 -12.25 5.57
C ALA A 53 9.28 -12.10 5.05
N THR A 54 8.28 -12.49 5.86
CA THR A 54 6.87 -12.43 5.46
C THR A 54 6.17 -11.14 5.89
N ILE A 55 6.55 -10.56 7.03
CA ILE A 55 5.80 -9.54 7.75
C ILE A 55 6.00 -8.16 7.12
N GLY A 56 4.92 -7.42 6.89
CA GLY A 56 4.94 -6.03 6.41
C GLY A 56 5.19 -5.01 7.53
N THR A 57 5.97 -5.38 8.54
CA THR A 57 6.41 -4.56 9.67
C THR A 57 7.93 -4.42 9.60
N ALA A 58 8.47 -3.24 9.86
CA ALA A 58 9.90 -3.08 10.01
C ALA A 58 10.31 -3.44 11.44
N LEU A 59 11.38 -4.22 11.58
CA LEU A 59 11.91 -4.70 12.86
C LEU A 59 13.35 -4.23 13.05
N GLU A 60 13.76 -4.07 14.30
CA GLU A 60 15.18 -3.94 14.68
C GLU A 60 15.91 -5.28 14.45
N ASP A 61 17.23 -5.29 14.58
CA ASP A 61 18.02 -6.52 14.40
C ASP A 61 17.79 -7.54 15.53
N ASP A 62 17.28 -7.13 16.67
CA ASP A 62 16.88 -8.00 17.78
C ASP A 62 15.46 -8.58 17.64
N GLY A 63 14.74 -8.21 16.56
CA GLY A 63 13.39 -8.65 16.28
C GLY A 63 12.29 -7.80 16.94
N SER A 64 12.63 -6.78 17.72
CA SER A 64 11.65 -5.82 18.24
C SER A 64 11.13 -4.89 17.12
N PRO A 65 9.91 -4.33 17.23
CA PRO A 65 9.41 -3.39 16.24
C PRO A 65 10.26 -2.11 16.19
N LEU A 66 10.57 -1.60 14.98
CA LEU A 66 11.05 -0.24 14.84
C LEU A 66 10.01 0.73 15.40
N VAL A 67 10.39 1.57 16.35
CA VAL A 67 9.52 2.58 16.94
C VAL A 67 10.30 3.88 17.10
N LEU A 68 9.63 5.02 16.95
CA LEU A 68 10.18 6.32 17.32
C LEU A 68 10.01 6.54 18.82
N ASP A 69 11.07 6.86 19.55
CA ASP A 69 11.02 7.11 20.99
C ASP A 69 10.08 8.25 21.35
N CYS A 70 10.00 9.28 20.52
CA CYS A 70 9.06 10.38 20.72
C CYS A 70 7.59 9.91 20.70
N VAL A 71 7.26 8.84 19.97
CA VAL A 71 5.93 8.20 20.02
C VAL A 71 5.72 7.52 21.36
N LEU A 72 6.70 6.76 21.86
CA LEU A 72 6.64 6.10 23.17
C LEU A 72 6.49 7.13 24.31
N LYS A 73 7.28 8.21 24.28
CA LYS A 73 7.19 9.32 25.25
C LYS A 73 5.83 10.01 25.25
N SER A 74 5.08 9.96 24.15
CA SER A 74 3.77 10.58 23.98
C SER A 74 2.59 9.75 24.50
N LEU A 75 2.83 8.63 25.18
CA LEU A 75 1.76 7.78 25.73
C LEU A 75 1.06 8.37 26.97
N ASN A 76 1.64 9.40 27.60
CA ASN A 76 0.98 10.12 28.71
C ASN A 76 -0.05 11.10 28.15
N LEU A 77 -1.31 10.69 28.11
CA LEU A 77 -2.39 11.40 27.45
C LEU A 77 -3.29 12.17 28.42
N PRO A 78 -3.77 13.37 28.03
CA PRO A 78 -4.78 14.09 28.79
C PRO A 78 -6.14 13.38 28.72
N LYS A 79 -7.02 13.64 29.71
CA LYS A 79 -8.38 13.04 29.77
C LYS A 79 -9.20 13.26 28.49
N GLN A 80 -8.97 14.34 27.76
CA GLN A 80 -9.61 14.66 26.47
C GLN A 80 -9.33 13.61 25.36
N ALA A 81 -8.29 12.79 25.51
CA ALA A 81 -8.00 11.69 24.57
C ALA A 81 -9.06 10.59 24.59
N PHE A 82 -9.85 10.50 25.67
CA PHE A 82 -10.93 9.53 25.82
C PHE A 82 -12.25 9.98 25.18
N LEU A 83 -12.36 11.20 24.72
CA LEU A 83 -13.51 11.69 23.96
C LEU A 83 -13.46 11.21 22.51
N TYR A 84 -14.62 11.14 21.87
CA TYR A 84 -14.71 10.89 20.43
C TYR A 84 -13.93 11.95 19.64
N ALA A 85 -13.15 11.52 18.67
CA ALA A 85 -12.66 12.44 17.65
C ALA A 85 -13.81 12.84 16.71
N PRO A 86 -13.79 14.05 16.11
CA PRO A 86 -14.70 14.38 15.01
C PRO A 86 -14.58 13.39 13.86
N SER A 87 -15.63 13.20 13.05
CA SER A 87 -15.60 12.32 11.88
C SER A 87 -14.57 12.78 10.82
N PHE A 88 -14.23 14.05 10.79
CA PHE A 88 -13.12 14.59 9.98
C PHE A 88 -11.73 14.25 10.55
N GLY A 89 -11.66 13.83 11.81
CA GLY A 89 -10.43 13.71 12.59
C GLY A 89 -10.14 14.93 13.47
N ASN A 90 -9.15 14.78 14.35
CA ASN A 90 -8.67 15.85 15.21
C ASN A 90 -8.18 17.04 14.35
N PRO A 91 -8.71 18.28 14.56
CA PRO A 91 -8.34 19.43 13.71
C PRO A 91 -6.85 19.74 13.72
N ASP A 92 -6.20 19.65 14.89
CA ASP A 92 -4.77 19.97 15.02
C ASP A 92 -3.92 18.90 14.34
N LEU A 93 -4.31 17.63 14.41
CA LEU A 93 -3.63 16.56 13.66
C LEU A 93 -3.79 16.74 12.14
N ARG A 94 -4.98 17.10 11.67
CA ARG A 94 -5.23 17.37 10.24
C ARG A 94 -4.33 18.50 9.75
N LYS A 95 -4.21 19.57 10.53
CA LYS A 95 -3.30 20.70 10.24
C LYS A 95 -1.85 20.24 10.21
N ALA A 96 -1.39 19.55 11.25
CA ALA A 96 -0.03 19.04 11.33
C ALA A 96 0.28 18.08 10.15
N TRP A 97 -0.68 17.21 9.77
CA TRP A 97 -0.48 16.31 8.62
C TRP A 97 -0.42 17.08 7.28
N LYS A 98 -1.23 18.13 7.12
CA LYS A 98 -1.15 19.00 5.95
C LYS A 98 0.22 19.67 5.82
N GLU A 99 0.77 20.14 6.94
CA GLU A 99 2.13 20.68 7.00
C GLU A 99 3.17 19.61 6.65
N GLN A 100 3.01 18.35 7.14
CA GLN A 100 3.85 17.22 6.75
C GLN A 100 3.74 16.90 5.24
N ILE A 101 2.54 16.96 4.66
CA ILE A 101 2.36 16.77 3.22
C ILE A 101 3.17 17.81 2.45
N VAL A 102 3.08 19.10 2.78
CA VAL A 102 3.84 20.16 2.11
C VAL A 102 5.35 19.99 2.34
N ARG A 103 5.77 19.68 3.57
CA ARG A 103 7.19 19.49 3.89
C ARG A 103 7.81 18.34 3.08
N LYS A 104 7.07 17.23 2.91
CA LYS A 104 7.52 16.05 2.15
C LYS A 104 7.36 16.21 0.64
N ASN A 105 6.56 17.17 0.20
CA ASN A 105 6.30 17.52 -1.20
C ASN A 105 6.46 19.03 -1.41
N PRO A 106 7.70 19.55 -1.46
CA PRO A 106 7.94 20.99 -1.53
C PRO A 106 7.28 21.70 -2.71
N SER A 107 7.04 20.97 -3.82
CA SER A 107 6.33 21.51 -4.99
C SER A 107 4.83 21.80 -4.73
N LEU A 108 4.30 21.44 -3.56
CA LEU A 108 2.94 21.82 -3.12
C LEU A 108 2.91 23.22 -2.45
N ALA A 109 4.05 23.83 -2.19
CA ALA A 109 4.08 25.14 -1.57
C ALA A 109 3.26 26.16 -2.39
N GLY A 110 2.30 26.82 -1.74
CA GLY A 110 1.39 27.78 -2.36
C GLY A 110 0.27 27.18 -3.22
N LYS A 111 0.21 25.87 -3.39
CA LYS A 111 -0.87 25.20 -4.13
C LYS A 111 -2.07 24.93 -3.24
N GLN A 112 -3.26 24.95 -3.86
CA GLN A 112 -4.52 24.74 -3.17
C GLN A 112 -4.93 23.26 -3.25
N PHE A 113 -5.18 22.64 -2.10
CA PHE A 113 -5.71 21.28 -1.95
C PHE A 113 -6.47 21.17 -0.62
N SER A 114 -7.29 20.12 -0.46
CA SER A 114 -8.15 19.96 0.71
C SER A 114 -7.33 19.79 2.00
N ASN A 115 -7.98 19.97 3.14
CA ASN A 115 -7.42 19.46 4.39
C ASN A 115 -7.56 17.93 4.42
N PRO A 116 -6.59 17.20 4.99
CA PRO A 116 -6.69 15.76 5.13
C PRO A 116 -7.88 15.35 6.00
N VAL A 117 -8.66 14.36 5.56
CA VAL A 117 -9.69 13.72 6.40
C VAL A 117 -9.10 12.46 7.01
N VAL A 118 -9.21 12.32 8.33
CA VAL A 118 -8.64 11.17 9.07
C VAL A 118 -9.51 9.93 8.83
N THR A 119 -8.85 8.82 8.51
CA THR A 119 -9.47 7.50 8.35
C THR A 119 -8.86 6.48 9.33
N CYS A 120 -9.47 5.31 9.48
CA CYS A 120 -8.92 4.21 10.25
C CYS A 120 -7.87 3.44 9.42
N ALA A 121 -6.69 4.04 9.26
CA ALA A 121 -5.60 3.65 8.38
C ALA A 121 -5.95 3.69 6.87
N LEU A 122 -4.98 3.31 6.02
CA LEU A 122 -5.13 3.41 4.58
C LEU A 122 -6.16 2.45 4.01
N THR A 123 -6.29 1.24 4.55
CA THR A 123 -7.34 0.30 4.10
C THR A 123 -8.74 0.94 4.19
N HIS A 124 -9.01 1.70 5.26
CA HIS A 124 -10.27 2.44 5.37
C HIS A 124 -10.32 3.64 4.42
N ALA A 125 -9.20 4.34 4.18
CA ALA A 125 -9.13 5.41 3.19
C ALA A 125 -9.46 4.89 1.78
N ILE A 126 -8.91 3.73 1.40
CA ILE A 126 -9.19 3.04 0.13
C ILE A 126 -10.66 2.61 0.05
N SER A 127 -11.21 2.08 1.16
CA SER A 127 -12.65 1.73 1.24
C SER A 127 -13.56 2.95 1.08
N CYS A 128 -13.21 4.08 1.72
CA CYS A 128 -13.92 5.34 1.53
C CYS A 128 -13.81 5.84 0.09
N ALA A 129 -12.64 5.71 -0.56
CA ALA A 129 -12.48 6.05 -1.96
C ALA A 129 -13.35 5.16 -2.87
N GLY A 130 -13.39 3.85 -2.59
CA GLY A 130 -14.30 2.93 -3.28
C GLY A 130 -15.77 3.37 -3.16
N TYR A 131 -16.21 3.69 -1.94
CA TYR A 131 -17.56 4.18 -1.69
C TYR A 131 -17.88 5.48 -2.44
N LEU A 132 -16.91 6.41 -2.52
CA LEU A 132 -17.13 7.73 -3.15
C LEU A 132 -17.10 7.69 -4.68
N PHE A 133 -16.30 6.80 -5.28
CA PHE A 133 -15.96 6.90 -6.71
C PHE A 133 -16.37 5.69 -7.54
N LEU A 134 -16.83 4.58 -6.94
CA LEU A 134 -17.16 3.35 -7.65
C LEU A 134 -18.62 2.97 -7.48
N ASP A 135 -19.27 2.76 -8.62
CA ASP A 135 -20.54 2.07 -8.71
C ASP A 135 -20.33 0.57 -9.08
N PRO A 136 -21.29 -0.31 -8.77
CA PRO A 136 -21.22 -1.71 -9.20
C PRO A 136 -21.01 -1.82 -10.72
N GLY A 137 -19.95 -2.55 -11.12
CA GLY A 137 -19.57 -2.75 -12.52
C GLY A 137 -18.54 -1.77 -13.06
N ASP A 138 -18.21 -0.70 -12.34
CA ASP A 138 -17.08 0.19 -12.68
C ASP A 138 -15.76 -0.56 -12.70
N GLU A 139 -14.79 -0.05 -13.46
CA GLU A 139 -13.44 -0.59 -13.55
C GLU A 139 -12.47 0.24 -12.68
N VAL A 140 -11.63 -0.48 -11.91
CA VAL A 140 -10.43 0.10 -11.29
C VAL A 140 -9.21 -0.40 -12.07
N ILE A 141 -8.50 0.52 -12.70
CA ILE A 141 -7.31 0.24 -13.52
C ILE A 141 -6.09 0.28 -12.62
N ILE A 142 -5.37 -0.85 -12.52
CA ILE A 142 -4.21 -1.02 -11.63
C ILE A 142 -3.11 -1.84 -12.31
N PRO A 143 -1.83 -1.74 -11.89
CA PRO A 143 -0.78 -2.67 -12.31
C PRO A 143 -1.14 -4.12 -11.90
N ASP A 144 -0.65 -5.13 -12.61
CA ASP A 144 -0.91 -6.55 -12.31
C ASP A 144 -0.20 -7.06 -11.04
N LEU A 145 0.86 -6.36 -10.60
CA LEU A 145 1.51 -6.60 -9.31
C LEU A 145 0.98 -5.60 -8.27
N TYR A 146 -0.07 -5.98 -7.60
CA TYR A 146 -0.78 -5.15 -6.63
C TYR A 146 -1.01 -5.87 -5.30
N TRP A 147 -1.42 -5.12 -4.29
CA TRP A 147 -1.82 -5.67 -2.99
C TRP A 147 -3.18 -6.37 -3.11
N ASP A 148 -3.21 -7.67 -2.87
CA ASP A 148 -4.38 -8.55 -3.03
C ASP A 148 -5.64 -8.08 -2.29
N ASN A 149 -5.49 -7.33 -1.20
CA ASN A 149 -6.62 -6.80 -0.45
C ASN A 149 -7.47 -5.77 -1.23
N TYR A 150 -6.98 -5.24 -2.36
CA TYR A 150 -7.82 -4.40 -3.23
C TYR A 150 -9.01 -5.16 -3.79
N GLU A 151 -8.91 -6.48 -3.98
CA GLU A 151 -10.04 -7.30 -4.38
C GLU A 151 -11.15 -7.30 -3.34
N LEU A 152 -10.80 -7.43 -2.05
CA LEU A 152 -11.79 -7.37 -0.98
C LEU A 152 -12.47 -6.00 -0.90
N VAL A 153 -11.72 -4.93 -1.11
CA VAL A 153 -12.25 -3.56 -1.03
C VAL A 153 -13.05 -3.18 -2.26
N PHE A 154 -12.52 -3.38 -3.47
CA PHE A 154 -13.18 -2.88 -4.67
C PHE A 154 -14.14 -3.90 -5.29
N VAL A 155 -13.73 -5.16 -5.40
CA VAL A 155 -14.59 -6.18 -6.03
C VAL A 155 -15.68 -6.63 -5.06
N ASN A 156 -15.30 -7.12 -3.88
CA ASN A 156 -16.29 -7.67 -2.95
C ASN A 156 -17.16 -6.57 -2.32
N SER A 157 -16.58 -5.45 -1.86
CA SER A 157 -17.35 -4.43 -1.14
C SER A 157 -18.07 -3.45 -2.05
N CYS A 158 -17.48 -3.05 -3.20
CA CYS A 158 -18.07 -2.07 -4.10
C CYS A 158 -18.75 -2.71 -5.33
N GLY A 159 -18.50 -3.99 -5.63
CA GLY A 159 -18.99 -4.64 -6.84
C GLY A 159 -18.30 -4.14 -8.11
N ALA A 160 -17.14 -3.51 -7.98
CA ALA A 160 -16.32 -3.05 -9.09
C ALA A 160 -15.55 -4.21 -9.73
N LYS A 161 -14.87 -3.95 -10.84
CA LYS A 161 -13.99 -4.88 -11.53
C LYS A 161 -12.57 -4.34 -11.48
N ILE A 162 -11.60 -5.22 -11.24
CA ILE A 162 -10.19 -4.87 -11.40
C ILE A 162 -9.81 -5.14 -12.86
N LYS A 163 -9.28 -4.10 -13.53
CA LYS A 163 -8.66 -4.17 -14.84
C LYS A 163 -7.16 -3.96 -14.68
N THR A 164 -6.38 -5.01 -14.92
CA THR A 164 -4.93 -4.96 -14.78
C THR A 164 -4.22 -4.56 -16.07
N PHE A 165 -3.04 -4.01 -15.91
CA PHE A 165 -2.04 -3.82 -16.97
C PHE A 165 -0.67 -4.28 -16.47
N ASN A 166 0.25 -4.61 -17.38
CA ASN A 166 1.57 -5.09 -17.02
C ASN A 166 2.35 -4.03 -16.22
N THR A 167 2.92 -4.42 -15.09
CA THR A 167 3.62 -3.50 -14.18
C THR A 167 4.96 -3.05 -14.74
N PHE A 168 5.73 -3.98 -15.34
CA PHE A 168 7.11 -3.72 -15.74
C PHE A 168 7.37 -4.07 -17.20
N LYS A 169 8.21 -3.22 -17.83
CA LYS A 169 8.80 -3.43 -19.13
C LYS A 169 10.22 -2.90 -19.13
N ASP A 170 11.17 -3.67 -19.64
CA ASP A 170 12.59 -3.28 -19.79
C ASP A 170 13.22 -2.75 -18.48
N GLY A 171 12.81 -3.32 -17.34
CA GLY A 171 13.35 -2.96 -16.01
C GLY A 171 12.73 -1.72 -15.36
N GLY A 172 11.74 -1.07 -15.97
CA GLY A 172 11.01 0.08 -15.48
C GLY A 172 9.50 -0.13 -15.44
N PHE A 173 8.75 0.88 -14.99
CA PHE A 173 7.29 0.86 -14.99
C PHE A 173 6.75 0.94 -16.43
N ASP A 174 5.80 0.07 -16.79
CA ASP A 174 5.23 0.00 -18.15
C ASP A 174 4.17 1.09 -18.36
N THR A 175 4.63 2.30 -18.70
CA THR A 175 3.76 3.45 -18.97
C THR A 175 2.91 3.26 -20.22
N GLU A 176 3.41 2.51 -21.23
CA GLU A 176 2.64 2.19 -22.44
C GLU A 176 1.49 1.23 -22.14
N ALA A 177 1.69 0.26 -21.23
CA ALA A 177 0.62 -0.63 -20.79
C ALA A 177 -0.47 0.15 -20.01
N LEU A 178 -0.10 1.12 -19.16
CA LEU A 178 -1.05 2.02 -18.52
C LEU A 178 -1.88 2.80 -19.56
N LYS A 179 -1.22 3.40 -20.56
CA LYS A 179 -1.88 4.14 -21.63
C LYS A 179 -2.86 3.26 -22.43
N ALA A 180 -2.44 2.04 -22.77
CA ALA A 180 -3.29 1.07 -23.47
C ALA A 180 -4.52 0.69 -22.62
N ALA A 181 -4.33 0.38 -21.34
CA ALA A 181 -5.43 0.02 -20.43
C ALA A 181 -6.49 1.12 -20.30
N LEU A 182 -6.05 2.39 -20.24
CA LEU A 182 -6.95 3.55 -20.26
C LEU A 182 -7.74 3.67 -21.56
N ALA A 183 -7.09 3.45 -22.70
CA ALA A 183 -7.72 3.52 -24.03
C ALA A 183 -8.72 2.37 -24.25
N GLU A 184 -8.41 1.18 -23.78
CA GLU A 184 -9.28 -0.01 -23.89
C GLU A 184 -10.52 0.05 -22.99
N SER A 185 -10.45 0.73 -21.86
CA SER A 185 -11.61 0.90 -20.97
C SER A 185 -12.69 1.71 -21.66
N LYS A 186 -13.90 1.15 -21.74
CA LYS A 186 -15.05 1.79 -22.43
C LYS A 186 -15.77 2.82 -21.56
N SER A 187 -15.54 2.82 -20.24
CA SER A 187 -16.14 3.80 -19.34
C SER A 187 -15.56 5.18 -19.58
N GLN A 188 -16.40 6.22 -19.62
CA GLN A 188 -15.94 7.61 -19.61
C GLN A 188 -15.29 7.99 -18.26
N LYS A 189 -15.73 7.39 -17.15
CA LYS A 189 -15.10 7.50 -15.84
C LYS A 189 -13.95 6.50 -15.75
N LYS A 190 -12.74 6.98 -15.55
CA LYS A 190 -11.51 6.19 -15.38
C LYS A 190 -11.06 6.29 -13.94
N VAL A 191 -11.14 5.22 -13.18
CA VAL A 191 -10.58 5.16 -11.83
C VAL A 191 -9.26 4.39 -11.92
N VAL A 192 -8.15 5.08 -11.64
CA VAL A 192 -6.81 4.50 -11.70
C VAL A 192 -6.23 4.50 -10.31
N LEU A 193 -5.68 3.37 -9.85
CA LEU A 193 -4.96 3.30 -8.59
C LEU A 193 -3.48 3.02 -8.86
N LEU A 194 -2.63 3.88 -8.31
CA LEU A 194 -1.17 3.75 -8.35
C LEU A 194 -0.63 3.72 -6.93
N ASN A 195 0.14 2.68 -6.62
CA ASN A 195 0.76 2.49 -5.32
C ASN A 195 2.28 2.62 -5.44
N PHE A 196 2.85 3.71 -4.91
CA PHE A 196 4.28 3.99 -4.92
C PHE A 196 4.74 4.52 -3.55
N PRO A 197 5.74 3.90 -2.92
CA PRO A 197 6.37 2.61 -3.23
C PRO A 197 5.37 1.46 -3.28
N ASN A 198 5.54 0.57 -4.25
CA ASN A 198 4.60 -0.51 -4.52
C ASN A 198 4.71 -1.67 -3.52
N ASN A 199 3.60 -2.20 -3.09
CA ASN A 199 3.48 -3.53 -2.49
C ASN A 199 2.84 -4.45 -3.55
N PRO A 200 3.57 -5.45 -4.09
CA PRO A 200 4.63 -6.22 -3.42
C PRO A 200 6.08 -5.91 -3.84
N THR A 201 6.31 -5.12 -4.88
CA THR A 201 7.61 -5.09 -5.58
C THR A 201 8.66 -4.20 -4.93
N GLY A 202 8.26 -3.21 -4.13
CA GLY A 202 9.18 -2.21 -3.61
C GLY A 202 9.67 -1.23 -4.68
N TYR A 203 8.87 -0.99 -5.70
CA TYR A 203 9.20 -0.07 -6.78
C TYR A 203 8.47 1.27 -6.66
N THR A 204 9.19 2.32 -6.92
CA THR A 204 8.65 3.68 -7.10
C THR A 204 9.07 4.18 -8.47
N ALA A 205 8.16 4.86 -9.17
CA ALA A 205 8.44 5.43 -10.48
C ALA A 205 9.66 6.36 -10.44
N THR A 206 10.51 6.29 -11.45
CA THR A 206 11.58 7.26 -11.67
C THR A 206 10.97 8.64 -11.97
N GLU A 207 11.77 9.72 -11.86
CA GLU A 207 11.29 11.06 -12.20
C GLU A 207 10.75 11.14 -13.64
N LYS A 208 11.40 10.43 -14.59
CA LYS A 208 10.95 10.34 -15.97
C LYS A 208 9.62 9.65 -16.10
N GLU A 209 9.46 8.48 -15.47
CA GLU A 209 8.20 7.72 -15.48
C GLU A 209 7.07 8.47 -14.78
N ALA A 210 7.36 9.17 -13.67
CA ALA A 210 6.38 9.98 -12.96
C ALA A 210 5.84 11.13 -13.83
N VAL A 211 6.70 11.77 -14.63
CA VAL A 211 6.30 12.79 -15.61
C VAL A 211 5.43 12.17 -16.70
N GLU A 212 5.82 11.00 -17.21
CA GLU A 212 5.09 10.30 -18.25
C GLU A 212 3.73 9.78 -17.79
N ILE A 213 3.65 9.19 -16.59
CA ILE A 213 2.39 8.78 -15.96
C ILE A 213 1.45 9.98 -15.83
N ALA A 214 1.97 11.11 -15.32
CA ALA A 214 1.16 12.32 -15.16
C ALA A 214 0.67 12.84 -16.52
N LYS A 215 1.51 12.81 -17.56
CA LYS A 215 1.13 13.17 -18.92
C LYS A 215 0.03 12.26 -19.47
N ILE A 216 0.16 10.95 -19.33
CA ILE A 216 -0.83 9.96 -19.79
C ILE A 216 -2.20 10.22 -19.16
N LEU A 217 -2.25 10.41 -17.84
CA LEU A 217 -3.49 10.69 -17.12
C LEU A 217 -4.08 12.05 -17.51
N THR A 218 -3.25 13.05 -17.72
CA THR A 218 -3.66 14.39 -18.19
C THR A 218 -4.24 14.34 -19.60
N ASP A 219 -3.56 13.65 -20.53
CA ASP A 219 -4.02 13.47 -21.91
C ASP A 219 -5.36 12.70 -21.94
N CYS A 220 -5.49 11.67 -21.10
CA CYS A 220 -6.75 10.93 -20.96
C CYS A 220 -7.89 11.86 -20.50
N ALA A 221 -7.64 12.73 -19.52
CA ALA A 221 -8.60 13.72 -19.05
C ALA A 221 -8.92 14.78 -20.10
N ALA A 222 -7.91 15.27 -20.83
CA ALA A 222 -8.06 16.24 -21.91
C ALA A 222 -8.88 15.70 -23.10
N ALA A 223 -8.85 14.37 -23.32
CA ALA A 223 -9.71 13.69 -24.27
C ALA A 223 -11.19 13.58 -23.85
N GLY A 224 -11.59 14.20 -22.73
CA GLY A 224 -12.96 14.26 -22.22
C GLY A 224 -13.35 13.19 -21.22
N ASN A 225 -12.41 12.28 -20.84
CA ASN A 225 -12.67 11.31 -19.79
C ASN A 225 -12.66 11.98 -18.41
N LYS A 226 -13.41 11.41 -17.47
CA LYS A 226 -13.40 11.81 -16.04
C LYS A 226 -12.44 10.92 -15.28
N VAL A 227 -11.26 11.42 -14.99
CA VAL A 227 -10.17 10.64 -14.38
C VAL A 227 -10.15 10.86 -12.88
N VAL A 228 -10.22 9.76 -12.11
CA VAL A 228 -9.96 9.73 -10.67
C VAL A 228 -8.67 8.96 -10.43
N ALA A 229 -7.62 9.67 -10.02
CA ALA A 229 -6.33 9.07 -9.69
C ALA A 229 -6.24 8.82 -8.18
N LEU A 230 -6.36 7.57 -7.77
CA LEU A 230 -6.17 7.12 -6.39
C LEU A 230 -4.68 6.82 -6.19
N LEU A 231 -4.02 7.60 -5.33
CA LEU A 231 -2.60 7.50 -5.07
C LEU A 231 -2.41 6.86 -3.69
N ASP A 232 -2.15 5.56 -3.68
CA ASP A 232 -1.85 4.82 -2.46
C ASP A 232 -0.38 5.00 -2.08
N ASP A 233 -0.14 6.01 -1.27
CA ASP A 233 1.16 6.40 -0.76
C ASP A 233 1.49 5.70 0.58
N ALA A 234 1.11 4.43 0.75
CA ALA A 234 1.27 3.69 2.01
C ALA A 234 2.72 3.62 2.50
N TYR A 235 3.69 3.59 1.59
CA TYR A 235 5.13 3.52 1.88
C TYR A 235 5.86 4.80 1.49
N PHE A 236 5.15 5.90 1.36
CA PHE A 236 5.71 7.19 0.95
C PHE A 236 6.91 7.61 1.82
N GLY A 237 7.93 8.20 1.18
CA GLY A 237 9.17 8.65 1.83
C GLY A 237 10.24 7.56 1.99
N LEU A 238 9.95 6.29 1.66
CA LEU A 238 10.89 5.18 1.76
C LEU A 238 11.54 4.88 0.39
N VAL A 239 12.20 5.88 -0.19
CA VAL A 239 12.91 5.80 -1.48
C VAL A 239 14.41 5.75 -1.23
N TYR A 240 15.12 4.79 -1.85
CA TYR A 240 16.51 4.48 -1.53
C TYR A 240 17.50 4.78 -2.65
N GLU A 241 17.03 5.00 -3.89
CA GLU A 241 17.90 5.26 -5.06
C GLU A 241 17.75 6.70 -5.57
N GLU A 242 18.79 7.20 -6.22
CA GLU A 242 18.74 8.48 -6.94
C GLU A 242 17.96 8.33 -8.25
N GLY A 243 17.41 9.44 -8.76
CA GLY A 243 16.61 9.44 -9.99
C GLY A 243 15.19 8.89 -9.84
N VAL A 244 14.84 8.38 -8.64
CA VAL A 244 13.50 7.95 -8.27
C VAL A 244 12.72 9.14 -7.72
N THR A 245 11.44 9.27 -8.07
CA THR A 245 10.63 10.39 -7.58
C THR A 245 10.48 10.36 -6.06
N LYS A 246 10.78 11.49 -5.43
CA LYS A 246 10.70 11.67 -3.97
C LYS A 246 9.39 12.31 -3.53
N GLU A 247 8.70 12.97 -4.45
CA GLU A 247 7.39 13.56 -4.22
C GLU A 247 6.27 12.62 -4.72
N SER A 248 5.11 12.70 -4.09
CA SER A 248 3.93 11.97 -4.53
C SER A 248 3.49 12.41 -5.94
N LEU A 249 2.97 11.50 -6.74
CA LEU A 249 2.32 11.84 -8.00
C LEU A 249 1.18 12.87 -7.84
N PHE A 250 0.64 13.01 -6.65
CA PHE A 250 -0.33 14.05 -6.30
C PHE A 250 0.12 15.45 -6.71
N VAL A 251 1.42 15.75 -6.55
CA VAL A 251 2.03 17.04 -6.92
C VAL A 251 1.88 17.36 -8.40
N LYS A 252 2.01 16.33 -9.25
CA LYS A 252 1.97 16.46 -10.71
C LYS A 252 0.53 16.46 -11.25
N LEU A 253 -0.41 15.92 -10.49
CA LEU A 253 -1.78 15.69 -10.94
C LEU A 253 -2.79 16.73 -10.44
N LEU A 254 -2.58 17.34 -9.28
CA LEU A 254 -3.59 18.21 -8.66
C LEU A 254 -3.98 19.45 -9.48
N GLU A 255 -3.12 19.91 -10.39
CA GLU A 255 -3.41 21.05 -11.28
C GLU A 255 -3.34 20.67 -12.77
N ALA A 256 -3.36 19.36 -13.09
CA ALA A 256 -3.10 18.89 -14.43
C ALA A 256 -4.25 19.18 -15.41
N ASN A 257 -5.49 18.85 -15.04
CA ASN A 257 -6.67 19.04 -15.89
C ASN A 257 -7.94 19.16 -15.04
N GLU A 258 -8.96 19.90 -15.50
CA GLU A 258 -10.24 20.07 -14.81
C GLU A 258 -11.09 18.78 -14.78
N ASN A 259 -10.82 17.80 -15.64
CA ASN A 259 -11.45 16.48 -15.65
C ASN A 259 -10.64 15.43 -14.88
N LEU A 260 -9.60 15.83 -14.13
CA LEU A 260 -8.77 14.95 -13.32
C LEU A 260 -8.85 15.33 -11.86
N LEU A 261 -9.30 14.39 -11.03
CA LEU A 261 -9.28 14.48 -9.57
C LEU A 261 -8.14 13.60 -9.04
N ALA A 262 -7.18 14.22 -8.36
CA ALA A 262 -6.14 13.51 -7.61
C ALA A 262 -6.61 13.27 -6.18
N VAL A 263 -6.54 12.02 -5.73
CA VAL A 263 -6.90 11.58 -4.37
C VAL A 263 -5.68 10.94 -3.73
N LYS A 264 -5.06 11.65 -2.79
CA LYS A 264 -3.92 11.15 -2.03
C LYS A 264 -4.42 10.37 -0.83
N LEU A 265 -4.02 9.11 -0.75
CA LEU A 265 -4.31 8.18 0.33
C LEU A 265 -2.97 7.87 1.03
N ASP A 266 -2.75 8.43 2.20
CA ASP A 266 -1.48 8.29 2.90
C ASP A 266 -1.66 8.13 4.43
N GLY A 267 -0.57 7.97 5.14
CA GLY A 267 -0.62 7.89 6.60
C GLY A 267 0.69 7.42 7.23
N PRO A 268 0.79 7.58 8.54
CA PRO A 268 2.01 7.33 9.31
C PRO A 268 2.36 5.85 9.48
N THR A 269 1.47 4.96 9.08
CA THR A 269 1.54 3.51 9.39
C THR A 269 2.93 2.91 9.15
N LYS A 270 3.56 3.18 8.00
CA LYS A 270 4.86 2.62 7.61
C LYS A 270 5.99 3.63 7.78
N GLU A 271 5.76 4.86 7.34
CA GLU A 271 6.79 5.90 7.37
C GLU A 271 7.13 6.41 8.78
N ASP A 272 6.22 6.22 9.76
CA ASP A 272 6.43 6.58 11.18
C ASP A 272 6.36 5.36 12.11
N TYR A 273 6.34 4.15 11.53
CA TYR A 273 6.44 2.87 12.26
C TYR A 273 5.36 2.65 13.32
N VAL A 274 4.11 3.02 13.01
CA VAL A 274 2.95 2.97 13.94
C VAL A 274 1.81 2.10 13.40
N TRP A 275 2.11 0.88 12.98
CA TRP A 275 1.16 -0.03 12.32
C TRP A 275 -0.13 -0.26 13.10
N GLY A 276 -0.03 -0.35 14.43
CA GLY A 276 -1.15 -0.58 15.34
C GLY A 276 -2.04 0.65 15.59
N PHE A 277 -1.60 1.85 15.25
CA PHE A 277 -2.35 3.09 15.55
C PHE A 277 -3.59 3.26 14.69
N ARG A 278 -3.59 2.65 13.50
CA ARG A 278 -4.73 2.72 12.58
C ARG A 278 -5.15 4.14 12.25
N VAL A 279 -4.22 4.98 11.85
CA VAL A 279 -4.45 6.34 11.35
C VAL A 279 -4.02 6.42 9.89
N GLY A 280 -4.86 6.99 9.07
CA GLY A 280 -4.62 7.29 7.65
C GLY A 280 -5.33 8.58 7.27
N PHE A 281 -5.09 9.07 6.08
CA PHE A 281 -5.62 10.34 5.59
C PHE A 281 -6.08 10.24 4.14
N MET A 282 -7.10 11.01 3.81
CA MET A 282 -7.58 11.23 2.45
C MET A 282 -7.52 12.72 2.14
N THR A 283 -6.85 13.07 1.05
CA THR A 283 -6.64 14.46 0.61
C THR A 283 -6.98 14.58 -0.88
N PHE A 284 -7.63 15.68 -1.27
CA PHE A 284 -8.11 15.90 -2.63
C PHE A 284 -7.47 17.12 -3.28
N GLY A 285 -7.23 17.04 -4.59
CA GLY A 285 -6.78 18.16 -5.37
C GLY A 285 -7.20 18.03 -6.84
N PHE A 286 -7.61 19.15 -7.45
CA PHE A 286 -7.92 19.23 -8.87
C PHE A 286 -7.74 20.66 -9.37
N LYS A 287 -7.50 20.84 -10.68
CA LYS A 287 -7.25 22.11 -11.30
C LYS A 287 -8.43 23.08 -11.15
N GLY A 288 -8.15 24.26 -10.65
CA GLY A 288 -9.15 25.32 -10.48
C GLY A 288 -10.13 25.07 -9.31
N ALA A 289 -9.80 24.15 -8.39
CA ALA A 289 -10.61 23.89 -7.22
C ALA A 289 -10.81 25.15 -6.37
N THR A 290 -12.03 25.45 -5.99
CA THR A 290 -12.34 26.46 -4.97
C THR A 290 -12.28 25.87 -3.57
N GLU A 291 -12.08 26.70 -2.56
CA GLU A 291 -12.11 26.27 -1.17
C GLU A 291 -13.43 25.57 -0.79
N ALA A 292 -14.56 26.10 -1.28
CA ALA A 292 -15.88 25.51 -1.06
C ALA A 292 -16.00 24.11 -1.67
N GLN A 293 -15.45 23.88 -2.88
CA GLN A 293 -15.46 22.56 -3.53
C GLN A 293 -14.57 21.55 -2.80
N LEU A 294 -13.38 21.97 -2.37
CA LEU A 294 -12.48 21.13 -1.57
C LEU A 294 -13.14 20.78 -0.23
N LYS A 295 -13.78 21.74 0.43
CA LYS A 295 -14.53 21.48 1.66
C LYS A 295 -15.69 20.51 1.44
N ALA A 296 -16.39 20.60 0.32
CA ALA A 296 -17.47 19.67 -0.03
C ALA A 296 -16.93 18.22 -0.20
N LEU A 297 -15.73 18.04 -0.77
CA LEU A 297 -15.06 16.72 -0.84
C LEU A 297 -14.66 16.22 0.54
N GLU A 298 -14.14 17.11 1.41
CA GLU A 298 -13.88 16.77 2.82
C GLU A 298 -15.17 16.31 3.52
N ASP A 299 -16.30 17.00 3.32
CA ASP A 299 -17.60 16.64 3.90
C ASP A 299 -18.08 15.26 3.41
N LYS A 300 -17.92 14.96 2.11
CA LYS A 300 -18.22 13.63 1.55
C LYS A 300 -17.35 12.53 2.17
N ALA A 301 -16.04 12.75 2.27
CA ALA A 301 -15.13 11.80 2.90
C ALA A 301 -15.46 11.61 4.39
N ALA A 302 -15.68 12.68 5.14
CA ALA A 302 -16.10 12.59 6.54
C ALA A 302 -17.47 11.93 6.70
N GLY A 303 -18.37 12.09 5.73
CA GLY A 303 -19.65 11.39 5.64
C GLY A 303 -19.47 9.87 5.51
N THR A 304 -18.51 9.40 4.69
CA THR A 304 -18.19 7.96 4.59
C THR A 304 -17.60 7.44 5.90
N VAL A 305 -16.68 8.17 6.53
CA VAL A 305 -16.15 7.82 7.87
C VAL A 305 -17.29 7.72 8.89
N ARG A 306 -18.21 8.71 8.88
CA ARG A 306 -19.35 8.72 9.81
C ARG A 306 -20.27 7.53 9.61
N GLY A 307 -20.53 7.15 8.37
CA GLY A 307 -21.40 6.02 8.03
C GLY A 307 -20.76 4.65 8.28
N ASN A 308 -19.44 4.55 8.17
CA ASN A 308 -18.72 3.27 8.30
C ASN A 308 -18.31 2.96 9.75
N ILE A 309 -17.67 3.91 10.43
CA ILE A 309 -17.03 3.69 11.74
C ILE A 309 -17.32 4.80 12.75
N SER A 310 -18.20 5.74 12.44
CA SER A 310 -18.51 6.95 13.22
C SER A 310 -17.35 7.96 13.26
N ASN A 311 -16.17 7.55 13.70
CA ASN A 311 -14.93 8.36 13.78
C ASN A 311 -13.72 7.44 13.95
N GLY A 312 -12.53 7.94 13.63
CA GLY A 312 -11.26 7.24 13.87
C GLY A 312 -10.84 7.25 15.35
N PRO A 313 -9.83 6.42 15.73
CA PRO A 313 -9.36 6.32 17.12
C PRO A 313 -8.79 7.65 17.61
N SER A 314 -9.37 8.22 18.67
CA SER A 314 -8.96 9.51 19.24
C SER A 314 -7.57 9.44 19.90
N ILE A 315 -7.29 8.37 20.63
CA ILE A 315 -6.02 8.15 21.34
C ILE A 315 -4.85 8.19 20.37
N SER A 316 -4.89 7.39 19.32
CA SER A 316 -3.83 7.31 18.30
C SER A 316 -3.58 8.65 17.62
N GLN A 317 -4.64 9.40 17.33
CA GLN A 317 -4.52 10.73 16.72
C GLN A 317 -3.79 11.73 17.63
N ARG A 318 -4.02 11.64 18.94
CA ARG A 318 -3.38 12.55 19.92
C ARG A 318 -1.93 12.18 20.18
N ILE A 319 -1.60 10.88 20.24
CA ILE A 319 -0.21 10.42 20.35
C ILE A 319 0.60 10.90 19.15
N LEU A 320 0.07 10.72 17.94
CA LEU A 320 0.73 11.19 16.71
C LEU A 320 0.94 12.71 16.71
N LEU A 321 -0.10 13.48 17.09
CA LEU A 321 0.03 14.92 17.16
C LEU A 321 1.16 15.35 18.12
N ALA A 322 1.22 14.74 19.30
CA ALA A 322 2.27 15.02 20.28
C ALA A 322 3.66 14.63 19.73
N ALA A 323 3.77 13.48 19.05
CA ALA A 323 5.02 13.06 18.42
C ALA A 323 5.47 14.04 17.33
N TYR A 324 4.57 14.55 16.48
CA TYR A 324 4.90 15.54 15.44
C TYR A 324 5.34 16.90 15.99
N GLN A 325 4.96 17.21 17.22
CA GLN A 325 5.40 18.41 17.94
C GLN A 325 6.73 18.21 18.66
N SER A 326 7.24 16.97 18.74
CA SER A 326 8.54 16.68 19.35
C SER A 326 9.69 17.21 18.49
N PRO A 327 10.67 17.89 19.06
CA PRO A 327 11.87 18.30 18.33
C PRO A 327 12.72 17.11 17.85
N GLU A 328 12.59 15.95 18.48
CA GLU A 328 13.34 14.73 18.14
C GLU A 328 12.74 13.95 16.95
N TYR A 329 11.51 14.28 16.52
CA TYR A 329 10.76 13.48 15.56
C TYR A 329 11.49 13.24 14.23
N LEU A 330 12.03 14.31 13.64
CA LEU A 330 12.70 14.23 12.34
C LEU A 330 14.01 13.46 12.39
N ASP A 331 14.78 13.64 13.44
CA ASP A 331 16.07 12.95 13.62
C ASP A 331 15.85 11.45 13.84
N GLN A 332 14.91 11.07 14.70
CA GLN A 332 14.56 9.67 14.93
C GLN A 332 13.99 9.01 13.67
N LYS A 333 13.17 9.72 12.91
CA LYS A 333 12.66 9.22 11.62
C LYS A 333 13.80 8.98 10.63
N ALA A 334 14.76 9.88 10.55
CA ALA A 334 15.94 9.75 9.69
C ALA A 334 16.82 8.54 10.10
N GLU A 335 16.99 8.28 11.41
CA GLU A 335 17.70 7.11 11.93
C GLU A 335 17.04 5.80 11.48
N LYS A 336 15.72 5.68 11.65
CA LYS A 336 14.98 4.47 11.22
C LYS A 336 14.98 4.29 9.70
N TYR A 337 14.88 5.40 8.95
CA TYR A 337 15.08 5.35 7.50
C TYR A 337 16.48 4.83 7.13
N ALA A 338 17.52 5.28 7.82
CA ALA A 338 18.90 4.83 7.56
C ALA A 338 19.06 3.31 7.81
N THR A 339 18.39 2.76 8.82
CA THR A 339 18.35 1.31 9.07
C THR A 339 17.76 0.55 7.88
N LEU A 340 16.64 1.00 7.35
CA LEU A 340 16.00 0.36 6.19
C LEU A 340 16.83 0.52 4.91
N LYS A 341 17.39 1.70 4.69
CA LYS A 341 18.30 1.96 3.57
C LYS A 341 19.52 1.03 3.61
N LYS A 342 20.14 0.86 4.78
CA LYS A 342 21.26 -0.06 4.95
C LYS A 342 20.90 -1.50 4.56
N ARG A 343 19.72 -1.98 4.97
CA ARG A 343 19.23 -3.31 4.58
C ARG A 343 19.04 -3.44 3.07
N TYR A 344 18.45 -2.40 2.47
CA TYR A 344 18.28 -2.31 1.02
C TYR A 344 19.65 -2.37 0.31
N ASP A 345 20.63 -1.59 0.74
CA ASP A 345 21.96 -1.55 0.15
C ASP A 345 22.65 -2.93 0.25
N ILE A 346 22.57 -3.62 1.40
CA ILE A 346 23.09 -4.97 1.58
C ILE A 346 22.47 -5.95 0.57
N ILE A 347 21.17 -5.87 0.34
CA ILE A 347 20.51 -6.73 -0.66
C ILE A 347 21.07 -6.48 -2.05
N LYS A 348 21.26 -5.23 -2.45
CA LYS A 348 21.85 -4.89 -3.75
C LYS A 348 23.27 -5.42 -3.86
N ASP A 349 24.05 -5.28 -2.81
CA ASP A 349 25.43 -5.79 -2.75
C ASP A 349 25.48 -7.32 -2.84
N VAL A 350 24.61 -8.02 -2.11
CA VAL A 350 24.48 -9.49 -2.17
C VAL A 350 24.16 -9.95 -3.60
N LEU A 351 23.17 -9.34 -4.23
CA LEU A 351 22.77 -9.70 -5.59
C LEU A 351 23.86 -9.38 -6.64
N ALA A 352 24.63 -8.31 -6.44
CA ALA A 352 25.74 -7.93 -7.31
C ALA A 352 26.95 -8.83 -7.12
N SER A 353 27.23 -9.28 -5.88
CA SER A 353 28.37 -10.14 -5.54
C SER A 353 28.15 -11.61 -5.91
N HIS A 354 26.91 -12.01 -6.19
CA HIS A 354 26.51 -13.38 -6.52
C HIS A 354 25.83 -13.47 -7.88
N PRO A 355 26.58 -13.24 -8.99
CA PRO A 355 26.01 -13.30 -10.35
C PRO A 355 25.40 -14.66 -10.71
N GLU A 356 25.84 -15.76 -10.08
CA GLU A 356 25.30 -17.10 -10.22
C GLU A 356 23.84 -17.21 -9.78
N TYR A 357 23.35 -16.32 -8.90
CA TYR A 357 21.94 -16.31 -8.48
C TYR A 357 20.97 -16.09 -9.66
N LYS A 358 21.44 -15.43 -10.73
CA LYS A 358 20.66 -15.23 -11.95
C LYS A 358 20.30 -16.54 -12.67
N GLU A 359 21.01 -17.65 -12.40
CA GLU A 359 20.65 -18.95 -12.93
C GLU A 359 19.41 -19.56 -12.22
N ALA A 360 19.20 -19.16 -10.96
CA ALA A 360 18.13 -19.67 -10.13
C ALA A 360 16.88 -18.75 -10.13
N PHE A 361 17.07 -17.45 -10.11
CA PHE A 361 15.96 -16.49 -10.08
C PHE A 361 16.32 -15.16 -10.76
N GLU A 362 15.30 -14.38 -11.05
CA GLU A 362 15.39 -13.00 -11.53
C GLU A 362 14.90 -12.06 -10.42
N ALA A 363 15.69 -11.06 -10.06
CA ALA A 363 15.25 -9.99 -9.16
C ALA A 363 14.37 -9.00 -9.94
N MET A 364 13.17 -8.74 -9.46
CA MET A 364 12.28 -7.75 -10.05
C MET A 364 12.76 -6.33 -9.74
N PRO A 365 12.38 -5.32 -10.56
CA PRO A 365 12.71 -3.93 -10.28
C PRO A 365 12.28 -3.52 -8.88
N CYS A 366 13.22 -2.95 -8.10
CA CYS A 366 13.03 -2.52 -6.72
C CYS A 366 14.00 -1.38 -6.39
N ASN A 367 13.49 -0.30 -5.80
CA ASN A 367 14.28 0.90 -5.44
C ASN A 367 13.78 1.58 -4.16
N SER A 368 12.78 0.99 -3.48
CA SER A 368 12.06 1.67 -2.41
C SER A 368 11.25 0.70 -1.52
N GLY A 369 10.58 1.21 -0.50
CA GLY A 369 9.59 0.48 0.30
C GLY A 369 10.18 -0.53 1.30
N TYR A 370 9.42 -1.56 1.61
CA TYR A 370 9.75 -2.62 2.58
C TYR A 370 10.09 -3.95 1.92
N PHE A 371 9.77 -4.09 0.63
CA PHE A 371 9.73 -5.37 -0.05
C PHE A 371 10.60 -5.37 -1.29
N MET A 372 10.97 -6.56 -1.70
CA MET A 372 11.38 -6.86 -3.08
C MET A 372 10.73 -8.16 -3.52
N CYS A 373 10.67 -8.38 -4.82
CA CYS A 373 10.22 -9.63 -5.41
C CYS A 373 11.32 -10.28 -6.23
N ILE A 374 11.33 -11.60 -6.24
CA ILE A 374 12.12 -12.41 -7.16
C ILE A 374 11.21 -13.36 -7.93
N LYS A 375 11.55 -13.64 -9.18
CA LYS A 375 10.90 -14.63 -10.03
C LYS A 375 11.76 -15.89 -10.07
N PRO A 376 11.35 -17.01 -9.44
CA PRO A 376 12.11 -18.26 -9.52
C PRO A 376 12.11 -18.81 -10.94
N LYS A 377 13.19 -19.49 -11.33
CA LYS A 377 13.38 -20.06 -12.67
C LYS A 377 13.34 -21.57 -12.60
N GLY A 378 12.42 -22.19 -13.36
CA GLY A 378 12.35 -23.65 -13.54
C GLY A 378 11.77 -24.41 -12.34
N VAL A 379 11.19 -23.70 -11.36
CA VAL A 379 10.51 -24.28 -10.20
C VAL A 379 9.21 -23.53 -9.91
N ASP A 380 8.25 -24.22 -9.29
CA ASP A 380 7.02 -23.57 -8.83
C ASP A 380 7.27 -22.71 -7.59
N ALA A 381 6.73 -21.50 -7.57
CA ALA A 381 6.97 -20.54 -6.51
C ALA A 381 6.35 -20.95 -5.16
N GLU A 382 5.20 -21.62 -5.16
CA GLU A 382 4.57 -22.10 -3.92
C GLU A 382 5.33 -23.31 -3.36
N GLU A 383 5.76 -24.23 -4.21
CA GLU A 383 6.62 -25.33 -3.78
C GLU A 383 7.95 -24.85 -3.22
N LEU A 384 8.55 -23.84 -3.86
CA LEU A 384 9.77 -23.19 -3.35
C LEU A 384 9.53 -22.60 -1.96
N ARG A 385 8.46 -21.84 -1.79
CA ARG A 385 8.10 -21.24 -0.50
C ARG A 385 7.96 -22.29 0.60
N GLN A 386 7.26 -23.39 0.32
CA GLN A 386 7.05 -24.47 1.29
C GLN A 386 8.37 -25.15 1.66
N LYS A 387 9.25 -25.41 0.69
CA LYS A 387 10.58 -26.00 0.94
C LYS A 387 11.50 -25.05 1.69
N LEU A 388 11.44 -23.74 1.42
CA LEU A 388 12.20 -22.74 2.19
C LEU A 388 11.84 -22.77 3.67
N ILE A 389 10.56 -22.88 4.00
CA ILE A 389 10.11 -23.01 5.39
C ILE A 389 10.65 -24.32 6.00
N LYS A 390 10.40 -25.44 5.32
CA LYS A 390 10.65 -26.78 5.84
C LYS A 390 12.14 -27.11 5.97
N ASP A 391 12.93 -26.83 4.92
CA ASP A 391 14.29 -27.32 4.77
C ASP A 391 15.34 -26.26 5.13
N TYR A 392 14.96 -24.97 5.13
CA TYR A 392 15.86 -23.84 5.33
C TYR A 392 15.41 -22.88 6.45
N SER A 393 14.33 -23.19 7.15
CA SER A 393 13.76 -22.32 8.19
C SER A 393 13.63 -20.86 7.75
N THR A 394 13.21 -20.65 6.49
CA THR A 394 13.14 -19.34 5.83
C THR A 394 11.73 -19.07 5.33
N GLY A 395 11.08 -18.07 5.93
CA GLY A 395 9.71 -17.65 5.59
C GLY A 395 9.70 -16.54 4.55
N THR A 396 8.96 -16.72 3.46
CA THR A 396 8.70 -15.75 2.41
C THR A 396 7.21 -15.78 2.03
N ILE A 397 6.78 -14.87 1.16
CA ILE A 397 5.40 -14.85 0.64
C ILE A 397 5.43 -15.17 -0.85
N MET A 398 4.58 -16.12 -1.29
CA MET A 398 4.29 -16.34 -2.70
C MET A 398 3.08 -15.49 -3.13
N LEU A 399 3.21 -14.81 -4.27
CA LEU A 399 2.16 -13.96 -4.82
C LEU A 399 2.39 -13.83 -6.33
N SER A 400 1.38 -14.12 -7.13
CA SER A 400 1.43 -14.04 -8.61
C SER A 400 2.63 -14.76 -9.24
N GLY A 401 3.04 -15.92 -8.69
CA GLY A 401 4.21 -16.67 -9.18
C GLY A 401 5.58 -16.06 -8.79
N LEU A 402 5.59 -15.03 -7.96
CA LEU A 402 6.80 -14.39 -7.42
C LEU A 402 6.97 -14.78 -5.95
N ILE A 403 8.20 -14.69 -5.47
CA ILE A 403 8.54 -14.70 -4.05
C ILE A 403 8.76 -13.26 -3.58
N ARG A 404 7.89 -12.79 -2.69
CA ARG A 404 8.06 -11.49 -2.01
C ARG A 404 8.87 -11.66 -0.74
N ILE A 405 9.84 -10.79 -0.57
CA ILE A 405 10.78 -10.72 0.54
C ILE A 405 10.58 -9.40 1.28
N ALA A 406 10.13 -9.45 2.53
CA ALA A 406 10.02 -8.28 3.42
C ALA A 406 11.37 -8.04 4.10
N PHE A 407 12.30 -7.38 3.42
CA PHE A 407 13.63 -7.11 3.96
C PHE A 407 13.59 -6.17 5.18
N SER A 408 12.53 -5.39 5.32
CA SER A 408 12.30 -4.54 6.49
C SER A 408 12.21 -5.33 7.81
N ALA A 409 11.86 -6.61 7.75
CA ALA A 409 11.66 -7.48 8.91
C ALA A 409 12.81 -8.46 9.15
N VAL A 410 13.83 -8.47 8.28
CA VAL A 410 14.98 -9.39 8.40
C VAL A 410 16.14 -8.68 9.06
N PRO A 411 16.75 -9.26 10.13
CA PRO A 411 17.97 -8.74 10.72
C PRO A 411 19.08 -8.57 9.68
N THR A 412 19.84 -7.50 9.83
CA THR A 412 20.87 -7.07 8.87
C THR A 412 21.85 -8.19 8.51
N GLU A 413 22.32 -8.93 9.51
CA GLU A 413 23.31 -10.03 9.34
C GLU A 413 22.72 -11.29 8.66
N LYS A 414 21.39 -11.42 8.59
CA LYS A 414 20.72 -12.57 7.99
C LYS A 414 20.35 -12.38 6.52
N LEU A 415 20.49 -11.18 5.97
CA LEU A 415 20.09 -10.87 4.59
C LEU A 415 20.87 -11.69 3.56
N GLY A 416 22.18 -11.85 3.71
CA GLY A 416 22.97 -12.69 2.83
C GLY A 416 22.54 -14.15 2.87
N LYS A 417 22.31 -14.68 4.08
CA LYS A 417 21.86 -16.06 4.28
C LYS A 417 20.47 -16.32 3.69
N LEU A 418 19.59 -15.35 3.73
CA LEU A 418 18.28 -15.42 3.10
C LEU A 418 18.38 -15.74 1.60
N PHE A 419 19.20 -15.01 0.85
CA PHE A 419 19.40 -15.23 -0.59
C PHE A 419 20.15 -16.52 -0.91
N GLU A 420 21.13 -16.88 -0.09
CA GLU A 420 21.82 -18.17 -0.18
C GLU A 420 20.84 -19.34 0.00
N ASN A 421 19.94 -19.26 0.98
CA ASN A 421 18.90 -20.28 1.21
C ASN A 421 17.98 -20.41 0.00
N ILE A 422 17.52 -19.28 -0.57
CA ILE A 422 16.67 -19.26 -1.77
C ILE A 422 17.39 -19.91 -2.95
N TYR A 423 18.63 -19.52 -3.22
CA TYR A 423 19.45 -20.07 -4.30
C TYR A 423 19.63 -21.58 -4.16
N ASN A 424 20.12 -22.03 -3.00
CA ASN A 424 20.35 -23.45 -2.73
C ASN A 424 19.07 -24.28 -2.80
N CYS A 425 17.95 -23.74 -2.34
CA CYS A 425 16.66 -24.42 -2.41
C CYS A 425 16.24 -24.63 -3.87
N ILE A 426 16.34 -23.60 -4.71
CA ILE A 426 16.00 -23.69 -6.15
C ILE A 426 16.89 -24.71 -6.85
N LEU A 427 18.21 -24.73 -6.58
CA LEU A 427 19.11 -25.71 -7.19
C LEU A 427 18.77 -27.14 -6.83
N LYS A 428 18.34 -27.41 -5.58
CA LYS A 428 17.92 -28.74 -5.15
C LYS A 428 16.57 -29.18 -5.72
N MET A 429 15.78 -28.23 -6.21
CA MET A 429 14.46 -28.50 -6.80
C MET A 429 14.54 -28.80 -8.30
N LYS A 430 15.61 -28.36 -8.97
CA LYS A 430 15.91 -28.66 -10.37
C LYS A 430 16.50 -30.06 -10.53
#